data_acdbd687ad9bd85ecf914b9b053b44e3
#
_entry.id   acdbd687ad9bd85ecf914b9b053b44e3
#
_cell.length_a   1.000
_cell.length_b   1.000
_cell.length_c   1.000
_cell.angle_alpha   90.00
_cell.angle_beta   90.00
_cell.angle_gamma   90.00
#
_symmetry.space_group_name_H-M   'P 1'
#
loop_
_entity.id
_entity.type
_entity.pdbx_description
1 polymer ?
#
loop_
_entity_poly.entity_id
_entity_poly.type
_entity_poly.pdbx_seq_one_letter_code
_entity_poly.pdbx_strand_id
1 'polypeptide(L)'
;MSVGNRIRALRRSLGMSQPALAKKANVGQSTISDLENDKKSTSAENMQSIATALGTNPQYLLLGEDTHSIEDKVGKSSETNEDEIEIKFYDELPISCGFGSFGEVLERDAKTLKVKKQPLLERNISKSNCAAFPASGYSMLPTIKDKDIVYVDLGRTQIKDGKVFAICHGGLFKFKRLYQLPLGGVRIVSDNTVEYPEERLTAQEIIDQQFEVIGWAWSWQSMESW
;
A
#
# COMPACT_ATOMS: atom_id res chain seq x y z
N MET A 1 12.98 -24.63 8.17
CA MET A 1 12.84 -24.92 6.72
C MET A 1 14.22 -24.82 6.08
N SER A 2 14.60 -25.75 5.16
CA SER A 2 15.89 -25.64 4.47
C SER A 2 15.88 -24.54 3.41
N VAL A 3 17.08 -24.14 2.94
CA VAL A 3 17.27 -23.15 1.86
C VAL A 3 16.52 -23.59 0.60
N GLY A 4 16.67 -24.86 0.21
CA GLY A 4 16.01 -25.40 -0.99
C GLY A 4 14.50 -25.38 -0.89
N ASN A 5 13.95 -25.69 0.28
CA ASN A 5 12.52 -25.62 0.50
C ASN A 5 11.96 -24.18 0.42
N ARG A 6 12.70 -23.18 0.88
CA ARG A 6 12.31 -21.77 0.75
C ARG A 6 12.32 -21.32 -0.70
N ILE A 7 13.38 -21.63 -1.45
CA ILE A 7 13.48 -21.32 -2.89
C ILE A 7 12.31 -21.97 -3.64
N ARG A 8 12.01 -23.25 -3.39
CA ARG A 8 10.92 -24.00 -4.02
C ARG A 8 9.56 -23.39 -3.69
N ALA A 9 9.32 -23.01 -2.42
CA ALA A 9 8.06 -22.41 -1.97
C ALA A 9 7.81 -21.07 -2.67
N LEU A 10 8.80 -20.16 -2.68
CA LEU A 10 8.69 -18.85 -3.36
C LEU A 10 8.52 -19.00 -4.87
N ARG A 11 9.27 -19.89 -5.51
CA ARG A 11 9.10 -20.13 -6.93
C ARG A 11 7.69 -20.58 -7.30
N ARG A 12 7.14 -21.50 -6.50
CA ARG A 12 5.76 -22.00 -6.72
C ARG A 12 4.70 -20.94 -6.44
N SER A 13 4.86 -20.12 -5.42
CA SER A 13 3.93 -19.01 -5.13
C SER A 13 3.89 -17.98 -6.26
N LEU A 14 5.03 -17.80 -6.97
CA LEU A 14 5.14 -16.95 -8.16
C LEU A 14 4.72 -17.66 -9.47
N GLY A 15 4.21 -18.90 -9.41
CA GLY A 15 3.79 -19.66 -10.58
C GLY A 15 4.93 -20.04 -11.55
N MET A 16 6.20 -20.00 -11.11
CA MET A 16 7.35 -20.24 -11.98
C MET A 16 7.73 -21.72 -12.03
N SER A 17 8.15 -22.20 -13.21
CA SER A 17 8.86 -23.47 -13.35
C SER A 17 10.35 -23.32 -13.00
N GLN A 18 11.06 -24.42 -12.69
CA GLN A 18 12.52 -24.37 -12.47
C GLN A 18 13.29 -23.76 -13.65
N PRO A 19 12.99 -24.10 -14.93
CA PRO A 19 13.63 -23.44 -16.07
C PRO A 19 13.33 -21.94 -16.15
N ALA A 20 12.10 -21.52 -15.79
CA ALA A 20 11.74 -20.11 -15.79
C ALA A 20 12.51 -19.30 -14.74
N LEU A 21 12.66 -19.84 -13.53
CA LEU A 21 13.50 -19.22 -12.49
C LEU A 21 14.97 -19.20 -12.91
N ALA A 22 15.50 -20.28 -13.47
CA ALA A 22 16.88 -20.36 -13.95
C ALA A 22 17.19 -19.28 -14.98
N LYS A 23 16.29 -19.11 -15.96
CA LYS A 23 16.40 -18.06 -16.99
C LYS A 23 16.34 -16.66 -16.39
N LYS A 24 15.39 -16.42 -15.44
CA LYS A 24 15.23 -15.10 -14.80
C LYS A 24 16.41 -14.73 -13.89
N ALA A 25 16.99 -15.71 -13.21
CA ALA A 25 18.16 -15.54 -12.34
C ALA A 25 19.50 -15.62 -13.08
N ASN A 26 19.48 -15.88 -14.39
CA ASN A 26 20.68 -16.09 -15.22
C ASN A 26 21.62 -17.18 -14.65
N VAL A 27 21.06 -18.30 -14.18
CA VAL A 27 21.80 -19.46 -13.65
C VAL A 27 21.39 -20.73 -14.38
N GLY A 28 22.19 -21.81 -14.26
CA GLY A 28 21.84 -23.10 -14.85
C GLY A 28 20.60 -23.73 -14.21
N GLN A 29 19.75 -24.42 -14.99
CA GLN A 29 18.60 -25.15 -14.45
C GLN A 29 19.02 -26.23 -13.45
N SER A 30 20.16 -26.90 -13.69
CA SER A 30 20.73 -27.88 -12.78
C SER A 30 21.04 -27.26 -11.41
N THR A 31 21.52 -26.00 -11.38
CA THR A 31 21.80 -25.25 -10.16
C THR A 31 20.52 -25.05 -9.35
N ILE A 32 19.42 -24.64 -9.99
CA ILE A 32 18.12 -24.49 -9.31
C ILE A 32 17.61 -25.83 -8.77
N SER A 33 17.72 -26.90 -9.58
CA SER A 33 17.31 -28.24 -9.16
C SER A 33 18.13 -28.78 -7.99
N ASP A 34 19.45 -28.60 -8.02
CA ASP A 34 20.34 -29.05 -6.94
C ASP A 34 20.11 -28.26 -5.65
N LEU A 35 19.87 -26.94 -5.74
CA LEU A 35 19.53 -26.09 -4.60
C LEU A 35 18.18 -26.48 -3.97
N GLU A 36 17.14 -26.65 -4.78
CA GLU A 36 15.81 -27.02 -4.27
C GLU A 36 15.76 -28.41 -3.62
N ASN A 37 16.73 -29.25 -3.91
CA ASN A 37 16.87 -30.59 -3.30
C ASN A 37 17.97 -30.63 -2.22
N ASP A 38 18.51 -29.49 -1.81
CA ASP A 38 19.59 -29.34 -0.82
C ASP A 38 20.83 -30.21 -1.13
N LYS A 39 21.09 -30.48 -2.42
CA LYS A 39 22.21 -31.32 -2.87
C LYS A 39 23.54 -30.59 -2.94
N LYS A 40 23.50 -29.28 -3.26
CA LYS A 40 24.69 -28.44 -3.38
C LYS A 40 24.38 -27.03 -2.86
N SER A 41 25.42 -26.36 -2.35
CA SER A 41 25.42 -24.92 -2.14
C SER A 41 25.79 -24.21 -3.44
N THR A 42 25.49 -22.92 -3.54
CA THR A 42 25.85 -22.09 -4.70
C THR A 42 26.71 -20.91 -4.25
N SER A 43 27.33 -20.22 -5.23
CA SER A 43 28.09 -19.00 -4.94
C SER A 43 27.18 -17.88 -4.40
N ALA A 44 27.78 -16.92 -3.69
CA ALA A 44 27.06 -15.75 -3.20
C ALA A 44 26.40 -14.95 -4.33
N GLU A 45 27.05 -14.84 -5.48
CA GLU A 45 26.53 -14.15 -6.67
C GLU A 45 25.27 -14.83 -7.23
N ASN A 46 25.31 -16.17 -7.36
CA ASN A 46 24.15 -16.93 -7.82
C ASN A 46 22.99 -16.85 -6.81
N MET A 47 23.30 -16.89 -5.50
CA MET A 47 22.29 -16.73 -4.46
C MET A 47 21.62 -15.35 -4.52
N GLN A 48 22.41 -14.30 -4.75
CA GLN A 48 21.89 -12.93 -4.95
C GLN A 48 20.99 -12.85 -6.18
N SER A 49 21.41 -13.43 -7.31
CA SER A 49 20.64 -13.44 -8.56
C SER A 49 19.31 -14.20 -8.40
N ILE A 50 19.32 -15.34 -7.69
CA ILE A 50 18.12 -16.14 -7.42
C ILE A 50 17.18 -15.38 -6.46
N ALA A 51 17.72 -14.75 -5.43
CA ALA A 51 16.94 -13.94 -4.51
C ALA A 51 16.24 -12.77 -5.22
N THR A 52 16.96 -12.03 -6.05
CA THR A 52 16.41 -10.94 -6.88
C THR A 52 15.32 -11.45 -7.83
N ALA A 53 15.52 -12.59 -8.49
CA ALA A 53 14.55 -13.21 -9.39
C ALA A 53 13.27 -13.64 -8.66
N LEU A 54 13.37 -14.01 -7.38
CA LEU A 54 12.25 -14.39 -6.51
C LEU A 54 11.62 -13.20 -5.77
N GLY A 55 12.15 -11.99 -5.92
CA GLY A 55 11.66 -10.80 -5.21
C GLY A 55 11.94 -10.82 -3.71
N THR A 56 13.06 -11.40 -3.30
CA THR A 56 13.47 -11.53 -1.90
C THR A 56 14.96 -11.21 -1.74
N ASN A 57 15.51 -11.33 -0.53
CA ASN A 57 16.93 -11.15 -0.27
C ASN A 57 17.63 -12.49 0.01
N PRO A 58 18.97 -12.60 -0.20
CA PRO A 58 19.73 -13.81 0.05
C PRO A 58 19.67 -14.29 1.51
N GLN A 59 19.59 -13.37 2.46
CA GLN A 59 19.54 -13.70 3.88
C GLN A 59 18.24 -14.44 4.23
N TYR A 60 17.10 -14.00 3.67
CA TYR A 60 15.85 -14.75 3.80
C TYR A 60 15.98 -16.18 3.26
N LEU A 61 16.60 -16.34 2.09
CA LEU A 61 16.81 -17.67 1.52
C LEU A 61 17.71 -18.54 2.41
N LEU A 62 18.76 -17.96 3.02
CA LEU A 62 19.74 -18.67 3.83
C LEU A 62 19.24 -18.95 5.27
N LEU A 63 18.69 -17.93 5.94
CA LEU A 63 18.37 -17.99 7.37
C LEU A 63 16.87 -18.16 7.66
N GLY A 64 16.00 -17.79 6.71
CA GLY A 64 14.56 -17.84 6.89
C GLY A 64 14.00 -16.65 7.69
N GLU A 65 14.82 -15.67 7.96
CA GLU A 65 14.43 -14.42 8.62
C GLU A 65 14.24 -13.34 7.55
N ASP A 66 13.08 -12.67 7.57
CA ASP A 66 12.82 -11.50 6.72
C ASP A 66 13.65 -10.31 7.22
N THR A 67 14.90 -10.25 6.80
CA THR A 67 15.73 -9.07 7.00
C THR A 67 15.45 -8.03 5.91
N HIS A 68 14.23 -7.53 5.84
CA HIS A 68 13.94 -6.26 5.19
C HIS A 68 14.30 -5.09 6.12
N SER A 69 15.51 -5.11 6.65
CA SER A 69 16.04 -3.95 7.37
C SER A 69 17.52 -4.08 7.68
N ILE A 70 18.40 -4.06 6.67
CA ILE A 70 19.80 -3.63 6.86
C ILE A 70 20.33 -3.12 5.50
N GLU A 71 19.94 -1.93 5.10
CA GLU A 71 20.75 -1.01 4.28
C GLU A 71 20.23 0.40 4.55
N ASP A 72 20.55 0.93 5.70
CA ASP A 72 20.71 2.35 6.03
C ASP A 72 21.08 2.48 7.52
N LYS A 73 22.22 1.90 7.92
CA LYS A 73 22.84 2.21 9.21
C LYS A 73 24.22 2.80 9.03
N VAL A 74 24.25 4.04 8.53
CA VAL A 74 25.31 4.99 8.94
C VAL A 74 24.60 6.29 9.35
N GLY A 75 24.48 6.50 10.64
CA GLY A 75 24.16 7.79 11.23
C GLY A 75 22.78 7.92 11.88
N LYS A 76 22.76 7.69 13.15
CA LYS A 76 21.88 8.09 14.26
C LYS A 76 21.10 6.96 14.92
N SER A 77 21.59 6.58 16.11
CA SER A 77 20.85 5.86 17.14
C SER A 77 19.52 6.58 17.44
N SER A 78 18.42 5.96 17.09
CA SER A 78 17.11 6.19 17.72
C SER A 78 16.50 4.83 18.00
N GLU A 79 16.21 4.58 19.27
CA GLU A 79 15.50 3.40 19.78
C GLU A 79 14.24 3.18 18.93
N THR A 80 14.24 2.15 18.09
CA THR A 80 13.02 1.73 17.40
C THR A 80 12.16 0.97 18.40
N ASN A 81 11.13 1.63 18.91
CA ASN A 81 10.06 0.97 19.65
C ASN A 81 9.47 -0.11 18.73
N GLU A 82 9.46 -1.37 19.19
CA GLU A 82 8.90 -2.52 18.46
C GLU A 82 7.40 -2.35 18.12
N ASP A 83 6.74 -1.35 18.71
CA ASP A 83 5.33 -1.00 18.56
C ASP A 83 5.04 -0.04 17.40
N GLU A 84 6.05 0.48 16.71
CA GLU A 84 5.90 1.44 15.61
C GLU A 84 6.22 0.79 14.26
N ILE A 85 5.48 1.22 13.24
CA ILE A 85 5.75 0.88 11.84
C ILE A 85 5.81 2.14 11.00
N GLU A 86 6.53 2.07 9.91
CA GLU A 86 6.62 3.14 8.93
C GLU A 86 5.61 2.92 7.81
N ILE A 87 4.82 3.94 7.50
CA ILE A 87 3.87 3.97 6.39
C ILE A 87 4.23 5.09 5.42
N LYS A 88 3.68 5.05 4.22
CA LYS A 88 3.83 6.12 3.22
C LYS A 88 3.01 7.34 3.64
N PHE A 89 3.61 8.52 3.59
CA PHE A 89 2.97 9.81 3.80
C PHE A 89 3.20 10.70 2.59
N TYR A 90 2.13 11.25 2.06
CA TYR A 90 2.13 12.17 0.92
C TYR A 90 1.77 13.54 1.44
N ASP A 91 2.73 14.48 1.48
CA ASP A 91 2.51 15.84 1.99
C ASP A 91 1.80 16.75 1.00
N GLU A 92 1.74 16.37 -0.26
CA GLU A 92 0.93 17.03 -1.28
C GLU A 92 -0.12 16.05 -1.82
N LEU A 93 -1.34 16.54 -1.97
CA LEU A 93 -2.40 15.77 -2.61
C LEU A 93 -2.10 15.68 -4.12
N PRO A 94 -2.32 14.51 -4.74
CA PRO A 94 -2.21 14.40 -6.19
C PRO A 94 -3.11 15.44 -6.87
N ILE A 95 -2.53 16.37 -7.60
CA ILE A 95 -3.27 17.45 -8.29
C ILE A 95 -4.16 16.90 -9.41
N SER A 96 -3.78 15.75 -9.95
CA SER A 96 -4.57 15.04 -10.94
C SER A 96 -4.59 13.55 -10.62
N CYS A 97 -5.74 13.06 -10.21
CA CYS A 97 -6.02 11.64 -10.14
C CYS A 97 -6.94 11.29 -11.34
N GLY A 98 -6.53 10.30 -12.14
CA GLY A 98 -7.31 9.79 -13.26
C GLY A 98 -7.19 8.26 -13.27
N PHE A 99 -8.04 7.59 -14.05
CA PHE A 99 -8.05 6.13 -14.18
C PHE A 99 -6.63 5.59 -14.39
N GLY A 100 -6.11 4.84 -13.40
CA GLY A 100 -4.81 4.18 -13.45
C GLY A 100 -3.59 5.04 -13.11
N SER A 101 -3.69 6.37 -12.99
CA SER A 101 -2.54 7.24 -12.71
C SER A 101 -2.22 7.36 -11.21
N PHE A 102 -3.16 7.02 -10.33
CA PHE A 102 -2.97 7.16 -8.89
C PHE A 102 -1.84 6.26 -8.36
N GLY A 103 -1.68 5.06 -8.91
CA GLY A 103 -0.59 4.14 -8.56
C GLY A 103 0.79 4.68 -8.90
N GLU A 104 0.95 5.34 -10.04
CA GLU A 104 2.23 5.93 -10.49
C GLU A 104 2.63 7.16 -9.67
N VAL A 105 1.65 7.98 -9.26
CA VAL A 105 1.87 9.14 -8.39
C VAL A 105 2.31 8.69 -6.99
N LEU A 106 1.75 7.60 -6.49
CA LEU A 106 2.09 7.04 -5.18
C LEU A 106 3.53 6.48 -5.09
N GLU A 107 4.22 6.28 -6.22
CA GLU A 107 5.60 5.76 -6.20
C GLU A 107 6.67 6.85 -6.11
N ARG A 108 6.38 8.11 -6.47
CA ARG A 108 7.40 9.12 -6.72
C ARG A 108 7.78 10.00 -5.53
N ASP A 109 6.88 10.31 -4.61
CA ASP A 109 7.10 11.39 -3.62
C ASP A 109 6.66 11.05 -2.19
N ALA A 110 6.66 9.77 -1.80
CA ALA A 110 6.26 9.37 -0.46
C ALA A 110 7.36 9.65 0.57
N LYS A 111 7.04 10.43 1.58
CA LYS A 111 7.79 10.49 2.83
C LYS A 111 7.41 9.30 3.72
N THR A 112 8.17 9.08 4.78
CA THR A 112 7.90 8.04 5.76
C THR A 112 7.32 8.65 7.03
N LEU A 113 6.18 8.11 7.49
CA LEU A 113 5.54 8.47 8.75
C LEU A 113 5.53 7.27 9.70
N LYS A 114 6.02 7.44 10.93
CA LYS A 114 5.96 6.42 11.98
C LYS A 114 4.59 6.44 12.64
N VAL A 115 3.97 5.28 12.73
CA VAL A 115 2.65 5.09 13.36
C VAL A 115 2.66 3.86 14.26
N LYS A 116 1.79 3.85 15.27
CA LYS A 116 1.62 2.67 16.12
C LYS A 116 1.08 1.50 15.32
N LYS A 117 1.66 0.32 15.50
CA LYS A 117 1.29 -0.92 14.80
C LYS A 117 -0.09 -1.44 15.23
N GLN A 118 -0.42 -1.30 16.51
CA GLN A 118 -1.61 -1.89 17.12
C GLN A 118 -2.92 -1.48 16.40
N PRO A 119 -3.20 -0.21 16.07
CA PRO A 119 -4.43 0.18 15.38
C PRO A 119 -4.62 -0.45 14.00
N LEU A 120 -3.53 -0.75 13.28
CA LEU A 120 -3.58 -1.43 11.99
C LEU A 120 -3.93 -2.90 12.15
N LEU A 121 -3.29 -3.58 13.14
CA LEU A 121 -3.55 -4.99 13.43
C LEU A 121 -5.02 -5.24 13.83
N GLU A 122 -5.57 -4.41 14.70
CA GLU A 122 -6.98 -4.50 15.14
C GLU A 122 -7.97 -4.38 13.99
N ARG A 123 -7.59 -3.68 12.92
CA ARG A 123 -8.41 -3.46 11.73
C ARG A 123 -8.06 -4.35 10.56
N ASN A 124 -7.08 -5.27 10.73
CA ASN A 124 -6.53 -6.09 9.65
C ASN A 124 -6.09 -5.24 8.43
N ILE A 125 -5.36 -4.15 8.69
CA ILE A 125 -4.80 -3.28 7.64
C ILE A 125 -3.35 -3.68 7.43
N SER A 126 -3.01 -4.04 6.19
CA SER A 126 -1.62 -4.32 5.82
C SER A 126 -0.81 -3.02 5.80
N LYS A 127 0.43 -3.07 6.31
CA LYS A 127 1.37 -1.95 6.23
C LYS A 127 1.52 -1.42 4.80
N SER A 128 1.62 -2.31 3.82
CA SER A 128 1.78 -1.96 2.40
C SER A 128 0.60 -1.19 1.82
N ASN A 129 -0.60 -1.37 2.39
CA ASN A 129 -1.82 -0.71 1.95
C ASN A 129 -2.16 0.53 2.78
N CYS A 130 -1.40 0.79 3.86
CA CYS A 130 -1.65 1.95 4.69
C CYS A 130 -0.85 3.15 4.19
N ALA A 131 -1.57 4.23 3.87
CA ALA A 131 -1.00 5.51 3.49
C ALA A 131 -1.63 6.65 4.30
N ALA A 132 -0.96 7.79 4.40
CA ALA A 132 -1.47 8.98 5.04
C ALA A 132 -1.41 10.18 4.10
N PHE A 133 -2.44 11.03 4.15
CA PHE A 133 -2.62 12.20 3.32
C PHE A 133 -3.09 13.38 4.15
N PRO A 134 -2.68 14.63 3.85
CA PRO A 134 -3.29 15.81 4.46
C PRO A 134 -4.70 16.00 3.91
N ALA A 135 -5.63 16.38 4.76
CA ALA A 135 -6.92 16.88 4.31
C ALA A 135 -6.79 18.31 3.82
N SER A 136 -7.58 18.67 2.81
CA SER A 136 -7.66 20.04 2.30
C SER A 136 -9.10 20.50 2.22
N GLY A 137 -9.36 21.70 2.74
CA GLY A 137 -10.67 22.35 2.71
C GLY A 137 -11.60 21.92 3.85
N TYR A 138 -12.84 22.37 3.75
CA TYR A 138 -13.81 22.36 4.85
C TYR A 138 -15.01 21.43 4.63
N SER A 139 -15.01 20.66 3.55
CA SER A 139 -16.17 19.84 3.17
C SER A 139 -16.50 18.71 4.15
N MET A 140 -15.52 18.28 4.95
CA MET A 140 -15.69 17.20 5.94
C MET A 140 -15.77 17.70 7.39
N LEU A 141 -15.91 19.03 7.59
CA LEU A 141 -16.18 19.57 8.92
C LEU A 141 -17.53 19.04 9.47
N PRO A 142 -17.64 18.81 10.77
CA PRO A 142 -16.57 18.96 11.81
C PRO A 142 -15.68 17.71 11.96
N THR A 143 -15.90 16.67 11.16
CA THR A 143 -15.26 15.36 11.31
C THR A 143 -13.77 15.38 10.96
N ILE A 144 -13.44 16.00 9.83
CA ILE A 144 -12.07 16.16 9.36
C ILE A 144 -11.86 17.64 9.07
N LYS A 145 -10.84 18.21 9.69
CA LYS A 145 -10.48 19.62 9.53
C LYS A 145 -9.45 19.80 8.41
N ASP A 146 -9.31 21.02 7.95
CA ASP A 146 -8.21 21.38 7.04
C ASP A 146 -6.85 21.07 7.68
N LYS A 147 -5.94 20.47 6.91
CA LYS A 147 -4.61 19.99 7.33
C LYS A 147 -4.58 18.81 8.32
N ASP A 148 -5.71 18.23 8.68
CA ASP A 148 -5.70 16.95 9.39
C ASP A 148 -4.96 15.90 8.58
N ILE A 149 -4.22 15.02 9.25
CA ILE A 149 -3.60 13.85 8.62
C ILE A 149 -4.60 12.71 8.63
N VAL A 150 -5.01 12.26 7.45
CA VAL A 150 -5.99 11.18 7.25
C VAL A 150 -5.26 9.90 6.85
N TYR A 151 -5.50 8.84 7.60
CA TYR A 151 -4.95 7.49 7.35
C TYR A 151 -5.92 6.68 6.51
N VAL A 152 -5.43 6.14 5.40
CA VAL A 152 -6.22 5.46 4.37
C VAL A 152 -5.73 4.04 4.18
N ASP A 153 -6.64 3.07 4.15
CA ASP A 153 -6.38 1.71 3.69
C ASP A 153 -6.70 1.62 2.19
N LEU A 154 -5.66 1.63 1.36
CA LEU A 154 -5.73 1.54 -0.09
C LEU A 154 -6.22 0.16 -0.59
N GLY A 155 -6.17 -0.87 0.27
CA GLY A 155 -6.67 -2.21 -0.05
C GLY A 155 -8.20 -2.34 0.08
N ARG A 156 -8.89 -1.34 0.67
CA ARG A 156 -10.34 -1.35 0.87
C ARG A 156 -11.04 -0.29 0.05
N THR A 157 -11.35 -0.62 -1.19
CA THR A 157 -12.07 0.24 -2.14
C THR A 157 -13.57 -0.07 -2.23
N GLN A 158 -14.01 -1.21 -1.68
CA GLN A 158 -15.43 -1.54 -1.64
C GLN A 158 -16.19 -0.61 -0.69
N ILE A 159 -17.20 0.08 -1.21
CA ILE A 159 -18.00 1.03 -0.44
C ILE A 159 -18.76 0.29 0.67
N LYS A 160 -18.60 0.78 1.88
CA LYS A 160 -19.44 0.45 3.04
C LYS A 160 -20.17 1.70 3.46
N ASP A 161 -21.48 1.64 3.46
CA ASP A 161 -22.38 2.79 3.68
C ASP A 161 -22.02 3.58 4.94
N GLY A 162 -21.96 4.90 4.78
CA GLY A 162 -21.70 5.84 5.84
C GLY A 162 -20.21 5.94 6.25
N LYS A 163 -19.29 5.17 5.67
CA LYS A 163 -17.86 5.32 5.93
C LYS A 163 -17.24 6.41 5.06
N VAL A 164 -16.18 7.01 5.59
CA VAL A 164 -15.39 8.01 4.85
C VAL A 164 -14.37 7.30 3.97
N PHE A 165 -14.24 7.76 2.74
CA PHE A 165 -13.27 7.26 1.77
C PHE A 165 -12.45 8.41 1.19
N ALA A 166 -11.22 8.11 0.84
CA ALA A 166 -10.47 8.87 -0.13
C ALA A 166 -10.99 8.51 -1.52
N ILE A 167 -11.32 9.52 -2.32
CA ILE A 167 -11.87 9.36 -3.68
C ILE A 167 -11.14 10.25 -4.67
N CYS A 168 -11.14 9.83 -5.91
CA CYS A 168 -10.90 10.69 -7.06
C CYS A 168 -12.24 10.99 -7.74
N HIS A 169 -12.55 12.25 -7.99
CA HIS A 169 -13.76 12.65 -8.68
C HIS A 169 -13.49 13.86 -9.56
N GLY A 170 -13.66 13.69 -10.87
CA GLY A 170 -13.34 14.71 -11.85
C GLY A 170 -11.87 15.15 -11.82
N GLY A 171 -10.95 14.21 -11.57
CA GLY A 171 -9.52 14.48 -11.44
C GLY A 171 -9.08 15.10 -10.11
N LEU A 172 -9.98 15.28 -9.15
CA LEU A 172 -9.68 15.87 -7.85
C LEU A 172 -9.71 14.83 -6.74
N PHE A 173 -8.67 14.78 -5.92
CA PHE A 173 -8.61 13.96 -4.71
C PHE A 173 -9.43 14.63 -3.59
N LYS A 174 -10.34 13.86 -2.96
CA LYS A 174 -11.25 14.34 -1.91
C LYS A 174 -11.47 13.27 -0.85
N PHE A 175 -11.83 13.68 0.36
CA PHE A 175 -12.42 12.79 1.37
C PHE A 175 -13.93 13.01 1.40
N LYS A 176 -14.72 11.94 1.32
CA LYS A 176 -16.18 11.98 1.31
C LYS A 176 -16.78 10.76 2.00
N ARG A 177 -17.98 10.89 2.50
CA ARG A 177 -18.77 9.78 3.02
C ARG A 177 -19.56 9.18 1.87
N LEU A 178 -19.43 7.86 1.68
CA LEU A 178 -20.03 7.16 0.55
C LEU A 178 -21.16 6.24 0.98
N TYR A 179 -22.14 6.09 0.08
CA TYR A 179 -23.23 5.14 0.18
C TYR A 179 -23.47 4.50 -1.17
N GLN A 180 -23.74 3.19 -1.19
CA GLN A 180 -24.13 2.50 -2.40
C GLN A 180 -25.58 2.86 -2.80
N LEU A 181 -25.81 3.04 -4.07
CA LEU A 181 -27.14 3.18 -4.65
C LEU A 181 -27.46 1.97 -5.52
N PRO A 182 -28.77 1.67 -5.74
CA PRO A 182 -29.20 0.65 -6.70
C PRO A 182 -28.58 0.86 -8.07
N LEU A 183 -28.45 -0.22 -8.85
CA LEU A 183 -27.93 -0.23 -10.21
C LEU A 183 -26.47 0.25 -10.32
N GLY A 184 -25.67 0.08 -9.24
CA GLY A 184 -24.26 0.41 -9.27
C GLY A 184 -23.94 1.90 -9.11
N GLY A 185 -24.92 2.72 -8.73
CA GLY A 185 -24.69 4.14 -8.43
C GLY A 185 -24.03 4.38 -7.08
N VAL A 186 -23.60 5.59 -6.84
CA VAL A 186 -23.00 6.05 -5.59
C VAL A 186 -23.59 7.38 -5.14
N ARG A 187 -23.82 7.53 -3.82
CA ARG A 187 -24.14 8.79 -3.17
C ARG A 187 -22.91 9.28 -2.41
N ILE A 188 -22.48 10.48 -2.72
CA ILE A 188 -21.29 11.15 -2.20
C ILE A 188 -21.76 12.27 -1.27
N VAL A 189 -21.38 12.19 0.01
CA VAL A 189 -21.83 13.13 1.04
C VAL A 189 -20.65 13.79 1.71
N SER A 190 -20.74 15.10 1.88
CA SER A 190 -19.86 15.91 2.71
C SER A 190 -20.44 15.97 4.12
N ASP A 191 -19.59 15.96 5.16
CA ASP A 191 -20.09 16.13 6.53
C ASP A 191 -20.53 17.58 6.80
N ASN A 192 -19.94 18.56 6.11
CA ASN A 192 -20.43 19.94 6.04
C ASN A 192 -21.53 20.07 4.96
N THR A 193 -22.71 19.58 5.28
CA THR A 193 -23.85 19.54 4.34
C THR A 193 -24.44 20.90 4.01
N VAL A 194 -24.15 21.93 4.83
CA VAL A 194 -24.68 23.28 4.64
C VAL A 194 -24.02 23.95 3.41
N GLU A 195 -22.72 23.82 3.28
CA GLU A 195 -21.95 24.43 2.19
C GLU A 195 -21.73 23.47 1.01
N TYR A 196 -21.76 22.16 1.27
CA TYR A 196 -21.44 21.13 0.29
C TYR A 196 -22.60 20.14 0.16
N PRO A 197 -23.53 20.36 -0.77
CA PRO A 197 -24.66 19.45 -0.98
C PRO A 197 -24.19 18.05 -1.41
N GLU A 198 -25.05 17.04 -1.14
CA GLU A 198 -24.79 15.67 -1.60
C GLU A 198 -24.84 15.57 -3.13
N GLU A 199 -24.02 14.68 -3.66
CA GLU A 199 -24.01 14.32 -5.07
C GLU A 199 -24.43 12.86 -5.25
N ARG A 200 -25.12 12.54 -6.34
CA ARG A 200 -25.52 11.19 -6.67
C ARG A 200 -25.08 10.89 -8.10
N LEU A 201 -24.34 9.81 -8.27
CA LEU A 201 -23.86 9.36 -9.57
C LEU A 201 -24.52 8.03 -9.90
N THR A 202 -25.02 7.93 -11.09
CA THR A 202 -25.39 6.66 -11.73
C THR A 202 -24.12 5.89 -12.14
N ALA A 203 -24.27 4.62 -12.49
CA ALA A 203 -23.13 3.83 -13.00
C ALA A 203 -22.48 4.44 -14.24
N GLN A 204 -23.23 5.11 -15.10
CA GLN A 204 -22.69 5.78 -16.28
C GLN A 204 -21.91 7.06 -15.88
N GLU A 205 -22.48 7.87 -15.00
CA GLU A 205 -21.82 9.10 -14.52
C GLU A 205 -20.53 8.81 -13.74
N ILE A 206 -20.42 7.66 -13.05
CA ILE A 206 -19.17 7.20 -12.42
C ILE A 206 -18.03 7.11 -13.46
N ILE A 207 -18.34 6.58 -14.64
CA ILE A 207 -17.40 6.45 -15.75
C ILE A 207 -17.09 7.84 -16.35
N ASP A 208 -18.14 8.58 -16.71
CA ASP A 208 -18.05 9.86 -17.40
C ASP A 208 -17.31 10.92 -16.58
N GLN A 209 -17.51 10.91 -15.25
CA GLN A 209 -16.89 11.84 -14.32
C GLN A 209 -15.60 11.31 -13.69
N GLN A 210 -15.10 10.15 -14.15
CA GLN A 210 -13.87 9.53 -13.65
C GLN A 210 -13.87 9.40 -12.12
N PHE A 211 -15.00 8.89 -11.58
CA PHE A 211 -15.09 8.64 -10.15
C PHE A 211 -14.41 7.32 -9.78
N GLU A 212 -13.50 7.38 -8.81
CA GLU A 212 -12.76 6.22 -8.31
C GLU A 212 -12.66 6.26 -6.77
N VAL A 213 -12.85 5.11 -6.12
CA VAL A 213 -12.60 4.96 -4.68
C VAL A 213 -11.16 4.53 -4.48
N ILE A 214 -10.37 5.39 -3.86
CA ILE A 214 -8.93 5.17 -3.61
C ILE A 214 -8.69 4.28 -2.41
N GLY A 215 -9.49 4.46 -1.34
CA GLY A 215 -9.36 3.66 -0.15
C GLY A 215 -10.23 4.14 1.02
N TRP A 216 -10.34 3.29 2.03
CA TRP A 216 -11.09 3.60 3.24
C TRP A 216 -10.27 4.50 4.17
N ALA A 217 -10.80 5.70 4.50
CA ALA A 217 -10.26 6.58 5.54
C ALA A 217 -10.68 6.04 6.91
N TRP A 218 -9.74 5.41 7.63
CA TRP A 218 -10.03 4.68 8.85
C TRP A 218 -9.67 5.45 10.13
N SER A 219 -8.86 6.51 10.01
CA SER A 219 -8.47 7.37 11.12
C SER A 219 -8.04 8.74 10.60
N TRP A 220 -8.14 9.77 11.42
CA TRP A 220 -7.59 11.10 11.16
C TRP A 220 -7.09 11.71 12.46
N GLN A 221 -6.10 12.59 12.34
CA GLN A 221 -5.45 13.24 13.45
C GLN A 221 -5.34 14.73 13.18
N SER A 222 -5.93 15.53 14.05
CA SER A 222 -5.80 16.99 14.02
C SER A 222 -4.52 17.41 14.71
N MET A 223 -3.79 18.33 14.07
CA MET A 223 -2.66 19.05 14.65
C MET A 223 -3.02 20.52 14.67
N GLU A 224 -3.10 21.11 15.85
CA GLU A 224 -3.27 22.54 15.98
C GLU A 224 -1.89 23.21 16.01
N SER A 225 -1.76 24.29 15.24
CA SER A 225 -0.59 25.19 15.28
C SER A 225 -0.98 26.48 15.99
N TRP A 226 -0.04 27.02 16.77
CA TRP A 226 -0.19 28.36 17.37
C TRP A 226 -0.14 29.43 16.29
#